data_bed4a0789f1e1fe526b79b093e3c60eb
#
_entry.id   bed4a0789f1e1fe526b79b093e3c60eb
#
_cell.length_a   1.000
_cell.length_b   1.000
_cell.length_c   1.000
_cell.angle_alpha   90.00
_cell.angle_beta   90.00
_cell.angle_gamma   90.00
#
_symmetry.space_group_name_H-M   'P 1'
#
loop_
_entity.id
_entity.type
_entity.pdbx_description
1 polymer ?
#
loop_
_entity_poly.entity_id
_entity_poly.type
_entity_poly.pdbx_seq_one_letter_code
_entity_poly.pdbx_strand_id
1 'polypeptide(L)'
;MTNDEIIYHLEQKGVKSTINRILVMKTLMECHHPVTLSYLEQELGTMDKSSIFRVLSLFLEHDVVHAFEDGQGILNYEVCEHSGLCDM
;
A
#
# COMPACT_ATOMS: atom_id res chain seq x y z
N MET A 1 4.79 -2.81 12.64
CA MET A 1 3.45 -3.43 12.67
C MET A 1 3.56 -4.91 12.41
N THR A 2 2.83 -5.71 13.15
CA THR A 2 2.87 -7.16 13.01
C THR A 2 2.00 -7.60 11.84
N ASN A 3 2.22 -8.85 11.38
CA ASN A 3 1.40 -9.40 10.30
C ASN A 3 -0.07 -9.47 10.69
N ASP A 4 -0.35 -9.80 11.95
CA ASP A 4 -1.74 -9.88 12.42
C ASP A 4 -2.43 -8.53 12.34
N GLU A 5 -1.73 -7.46 12.66
CA GLU A 5 -2.29 -6.12 12.54
C GLU A 5 -2.54 -5.75 11.09
N ILE A 6 -1.64 -6.14 10.22
CA ILE A 6 -1.80 -5.88 8.79
C ILE A 6 -3.01 -6.62 8.25
N ILE A 7 -3.15 -7.90 8.62
CA ILE A 7 -4.27 -8.72 8.20
C ILE A 7 -5.58 -8.10 8.67
N TYR A 8 -5.62 -7.71 9.94
CA TYR A 8 -6.82 -7.08 10.50
C TYR A 8 -7.17 -5.81 9.74
N HIS A 9 -6.17 -4.97 9.50
CA HIS A 9 -6.39 -3.70 8.79
C HIS A 9 -6.95 -3.92 7.39
N LEU A 10 -6.39 -4.89 6.66
CA LEU A 10 -6.85 -5.18 5.31
C LEU A 10 -8.29 -5.70 5.34
N GLU A 11 -8.60 -6.59 6.28
CA GLU A 11 -9.93 -7.16 6.36
C GLU A 11 -10.98 -6.12 6.74
N GLN A 12 -10.61 -5.15 7.54
CA GLN A 12 -11.49 -4.04 7.87
C GLN A 12 -11.84 -3.22 6.64
N LYS A 13 -10.96 -3.18 5.68
CA LYS A 13 -11.17 -2.45 4.43
C LYS A 13 -11.80 -3.32 3.34
N GLY A 14 -12.14 -4.56 3.67
CA GLY A 14 -12.76 -5.46 2.72
C GLY A 14 -11.77 -6.13 1.77
N VAL A 15 -10.50 -6.15 2.14
CA VAL A 15 -9.45 -6.74 1.32
C VAL A 15 -8.99 -8.06 1.93
N LYS A 16 -9.07 -9.13 1.15
CA LYS A 16 -8.59 -10.43 1.61
C LYS A 16 -7.06 -10.38 1.72
N SER A 17 -6.54 -10.82 2.86
CA SER A 17 -5.12 -10.80 3.11
C SER A 17 -4.42 -11.99 2.46
N THR A 18 -3.76 -11.75 1.35
CA THR A 18 -2.90 -12.74 0.70
C THR A 18 -1.46 -12.35 0.99
N ILE A 19 -0.54 -13.29 0.75
CA ILE A 19 0.87 -13.04 1.02
C ILE A 19 1.38 -11.81 0.29
N ASN A 20 1.05 -11.69 -1.00
CA ASN A 20 1.50 -10.54 -1.78
C ASN A 20 0.95 -9.23 -1.23
N ARG A 21 -0.30 -9.24 -0.82
CA ARG A 21 -0.93 -8.03 -0.26
C ARG A 21 -0.33 -7.65 1.08
N ILE A 22 -0.03 -8.65 1.89
CA ILE A 22 0.63 -8.42 3.18
C ILE A 22 2.01 -7.83 2.96
N LEU A 23 2.77 -8.37 2.01
CA LEU A 23 4.11 -7.88 1.72
C LEU A 23 4.11 -6.42 1.27
N VAL A 24 3.20 -6.08 0.36
CA VAL A 24 3.09 -4.70 -0.13
C VAL A 24 2.71 -3.78 1.01
N MET A 25 1.71 -4.17 1.80
CA MET A 25 1.24 -3.34 2.91
C MET A 25 2.32 -3.15 3.95
N LYS A 26 3.05 -4.22 4.27
CA LYS A 26 4.13 -4.14 5.25
C LYS A 26 5.20 -3.16 4.81
N THR A 27 5.59 -3.23 3.54
CA THR A 27 6.60 -2.31 3.01
C THR A 27 6.12 -0.87 3.08
N LEU A 28 4.86 -0.65 2.72
CA LEU A 28 4.29 0.69 2.79
C LEU A 28 4.27 1.22 4.22
N MET A 29 3.96 0.36 5.18
CA MET A 29 3.87 0.80 6.57
C MET A 29 5.22 1.01 7.23
N GLU A 30 6.24 0.32 6.75
CA GLU A 30 7.59 0.53 7.27
C GLU A 30 8.19 1.83 6.76
N CYS A 31 7.66 2.35 5.68
CA CYS A 31 8.10 3.63 5.15
C CYS A 31 7.22 4.72 5.76
N HIS A 32 7.85 5.71 6.34
CA HIS A 32 7.12 6.81 6.96
C HIS A 32 6.96 7.99 5.99
N HIS A 33 6.97 7.69 4.71
CA HIS A 33 6.81 8.68 3.65
C HIS A 33 6.17 8.00 2.44
N PRO A 34 5.58 8.77 1.53
CA PRO A 34 4.99 8.18 0.33
C PRO A 34 6.05 7.47 -0.50
N VAL A 35 5.66 6.42 -1.19
CA VAL A 35 6.57 5.61 -1.99
C VAL A 35 6.06 5.50 -3.42
N THR A 36 6.99 5.25 -4.34
CA THR A 36 6.66 5.06 -5.75
C THR A 36 6.60 3.58 -6.08
N LEU A 37 6.02 3.27 -7.23
CA LEU A 37 6.00 1.89 -7.71
C LEU A 37 7.43 1.37 -7.91
N SER A 38 8.33 2.21 -8.40
CA SER A 38 9.73 1.81 -8.58
C SER A 38 10.38 1.43 -7.26
N TYR A 39 10.09 2.17 -6.21
CA TYR A 39 10.62 1.84 -4.89
C TYR A 39 10.12 0.48 -4.43
N LEU A 40 8.82 0.22 -4.63
CA LEU A 40 8.25 -1.06 -4.24
C LEU A 40 8.85 -2.21 -5.05
N GLU A 41 9.11 -1.99 -6.33
CA GLU A 41 9.76 -3.00 -7.15
C GLU A 41 11.13 -3.38 -6.60
N GLN A 42 11.88 -2.40 -6.14
CA GLN A 42 13.20 -2.65 -5.59
C GLN A 42 13.12 -3.38 -4.25
N GLU A 43 12.18 -2.98 -3.41
CA GLU A 43 12.05 -3.58 -2.08
C GLU A 43 11.42 -4.98 -2.14
N LEU A 44 10.56 -5.19 -3.12
CA LEU A 44 9.84 -6.47 -3.28
C LEU A 44 10.34 -7.19 -4.52
N GLY A 45 11.65 -7.45 -4.56
CA GLY A 45 12.29 -8.01 -5.73
C GLY A 45 11.76 -9.36 -6.18
N THR A 46 11.01 -10.05 -5.33
CA THR A 46 10.42 -11.34 -5.67
C THR A 46 9.05 -11.20 -6.37
N MET A 47 8.52 -9.99 -6.39
CA MET A 47 7.23 -9.72 -7.07
C MET A 47 7.51 -8.94 -8.35
N ASP A 48 6.80 -9.29 -9.42
CA ASP A 48 6.95 -8.52 -10.63
C ASP A 48 6.10 -7.24 -10.54
N LYS A 49 6.41 -6.31 -11.43
CA LYS A 49 5.78 -5.00 -11.42
C LYS A 49 4.25 -5.10 -11.56
N SER A 50 3.80 -6.01 -12.42
CA SER A 50 2.37 -6.17 -12.66
C SER A 50 1.64 -6.62 -11.40
N SER A 51 2.25 -7.53 -10.65
CA SER A 51 1.66 -8.02 -9.41
C SER A 51 1.56 -6.91 -8.38
N ILE A 52 2.62 -6.11 -8.25
CA ILE A 52 2.63 -5.00 -7.32
C ILE A 52 1.55 -3.98 -7.69
N PHE A 53 1.48 -3.66 -8.98
CA PHE A 53 0.50 -2.70 -9.46
C PHE A 53 -0.94 -3.15 -9.20
N ARG A 54 -1.20 -4.44 -9.39
CA ARG A 54 -2.54 -4.99 -9.13
C ARG A 54 -2.92 -4.84 -7.66
N VAL A 55 -1.96 -5.11 -6.77
CA VAL A 55 -2.21 -4.96 -5.34
C VAL A 55 -2.49 -3.50 -5.01
N LEU A 56 -1.70 -2.59 -5.55
CA LEU A 56 -1.91 -1.16 -5.32
C LEU A 56 -3.27 -0.69 -5.84
N SER A 57 -3.67 -1.18 -7.02
CA SER A 57 -4.97 -0.82 -7.58
C SER A 57 -6.11 -1.26 -6.68
N LEU A 58 -6.00 -2.47 -6.14
CA LEU A 58 -7.00 -2.98 -5.21
C LEU A 58 -7.02 -2.14 -3.93
N PHE A 59 -5.84 -1.80 -3.42
CA PHE A 59 -5.75 -0.98 -2.23
C PHE A 59 -6.37 0.39 -2.43
N LEU A 60 -6.20 0.96 -3.62
CA LEU A 60 -6.83 2.24 -3.94
C LEU A 60 -8.35 2.13 -3.96
N GLU A 61 -8.86 1.05 -4.54
CA GLU A 61 -10.31 0.82 -4.61
C GLU A 61 -10.94 0.70 -3.23
N HIS A 62 -10.21 0.12 -2.29
CA HIS A 62 -10.73 -0.13 -0.95
C HIS A 62 -10.26 0.90 0.07
N ASP A 63 -9.69 2.00 -0.38
CA ASP A 63 -9.22 3.08 0.50
C ASP A 63 -8.18 2.63 1.52
N VAL A 64 -7.41 1.60 1.17
CA VAL A 64 -6.28 1.19 2.01
C VAL A 64 -5.13 2.17 1.84
N VAL A 65 -4.94 2.65 0.61
CA VAL A 65 -3.94 3.66 0.31
C VAL A 65 -4.56 4.75 -0.54
N HIS A 66 -3.89 5.89 -0.62
CA HIS A 66 -4.23 6.92 -1.59
C HIS A 66 -2.99 7.23 -2.41
N ALA A 67 -3.21 7.82 -3.56
CA ALA A 67 -2.13 8.13 -4.49
C ALA A 67 -2.22 9.59 -4.91
N PHE A 68 -1.06 10.18 -5.16
CA PHE A 68 -1.00 11.54 -5.66
C PHE A 68 0.24 11.69 -6.53
N GLU A 69 0.21 12.64 -7.45
CA GLU A 69 1.36 12.92 -8.31
C GLU A 69 2.24 13.95 -7.64
N ASP A 70 3.55 13.73 -7.72
CA ASP A 70 4.50 14.73 -7.23
C ASP A 70 4.71 15.79 -8.32
N GLY A 71 5.64 16.70 -8.07
CA GLY A 71 5.90 17.79 -9.00
C GLY A 71 6.44 17.36 -10.36
N GLN A 72 6.79 16.09 -10.51
CA GLN A 72 7.31 15.54 -11.75
C GLN A 72 6.30 14.62 -12.44
N GLY A 73 5.10 14.53 -11.90
CA GLY A 73 4.07 13.68 -12.47
C GLY A 73 4.20 12.21 -12.11
N ILE A 74 5.02 11.89 -11.12
CA ILE A 74 5.21 10.51 -10.68
C ILE A 74 4.22 10.21 -9.57
N LEU A 75 3.53 9.06 -9.68
CA LEU A 75 2.58 8.65 -8.66
C LEU A 75 3.28 8.17 -7.41
N ASN A 76 2.83 8.68 -6.28
CA ASN A 76 3.27 8.27 -4.96
C ASN A 76 2.09 7.66 -4.22
N TYR A 77 2.37 6.65 -3.42
CA TYR A 77 1.34 5.92 -2.67
C TYR A 77 1.59 6.06 -1.19
N GLU A 78 0.52 6.28 -0.45
CA GLU A 78 0.61 6.47 0.99
C GLU A 78 -0.54 5.75 1.66
N VAL A 79 -0.26 5.12 2.81
CA VAL A 79 -1.26 4.36 3.54
C VAL A 79 -2.22 5.30 4.25
N CYS A 80 -3.51 5.00 4.14
CA CYS A 80 -4.55 5.69 4.92
C CYS A 80 -4.72 4.92 6.21
N GLU A 81 -3.81 5.08 7.13
CA GLU A 81 -3.83 4.25 8.32
C GLU A 81 -4.70 4.81 9.44
N HIS A 82 -5.08 6.04 9.33
CA HIS A 82 -6.01 6.59 10.30
C HIS A 82 -7.16 7.19 9.59
N SER A 83 -8.12 6.38 9.25
CA SER A 83 -9.23 6.89 8.49
C SER A 83 -9.85 8.12 9.14
N GLY A 84 -9.94 8.15 10.46
CA GLY A 84 -10.44 9.31 11.14
C GLY A 84 -9.58 10.55 10.99
N LEU A 85 -8.27 10.35 10.95
CA LEU A 85 -7.34 11.46 10.81
C LEU A 85 -7.15 11.87 9.37
N CYS A 86 -7.24 10.90 8.48
CA CYS A 86 -7.13 11.21 7.05
C CYS A 86 -8.26 12.12 6.59
N ASP A 87 -9.38 12.04 7.25
CA ASP A 87 -10.56 12.82 6.90
C ASP A 87 -10.50 14.25 7.41
N MET A 88 -9.52 14.52 8.20
CA MET A 88 -9.40 15.85 8.79
C MET A 88 -8.55 16.76 7.93
#